data_2f4d40f7a2db7ef2bfa10606f5df92bc
#
_entry.id   2f4d40f7a2db7ef2bfa10606f5df92bc
#
_cell.length_a   1.000
_cell.length_b   1.000
_cell.length_c   1.000
_cell.angle_alpha   90.00
_cell.angle_beta   90.00
_cell.angle_gamma   90.00
#
_symmetry.space_group_name_H-M   'P 1'
#
loop_
_entity.id
_entity.type
_entity.pdbx_description
1 polymer ?
#
loop_
_entity_poly.entity_id
_entity_poly.type
_entity_poly.pdbx_seq_one_letter_code
_entity_poly.pdbx_strand_id
1 'polypeptide(L)'
;VHAEPISEEAPKIPDGDLSIFLRIGSDFTDNYYEYEIPLKVSDLEYLKSVKNDLLVYSEGVWLKDNAFDFPLHILTDLKEERNKVSGAGSYYSKADPEKQSNTITVKGNPNLGYVKGLMIGIRNKQGGIPRCGEVWVNELRMTGFDERGGVAAVSRIDFQLADLGTLT
;
A
#
# COMPACT_ATOMS: atom_id res chain seq x y z
N VAL A 1 -11.05 2.51 2.22
CA VAL A 1 -11.55 3.11 0.95
C VAL A 1 -13.03 2.84 0.82
N HIS A 2 -13.78 3.80 0.32
CA HIS A 2 -15.19 3.67 -0.04
C HIS A 2 -15.34 3.83 -1.55
N ALA A 3 -16.22 3.03 -2.16
CA ALA A 3 -16.56 3.11 -3.57
C ALA A 3 -18.08 2.98 -3.73
N GLU A 4 -18.68 3.86 -4.54
CA GLU A 4 -20.10 3.83 -4.81
C GLU A 4 -20.42 4.26 -6.26
N PRO A 5 -21.59 3.89 -6.83
CA PRO A 5 -22.07 4.45 -8.09
C PRO A 5 -22.29 5.94 -7.95
N ILE A 6 -22.12 6.70 -9.04
CA ILE A 6 -22.31 8.16 -9.05
C ILE A 6 -23.74 8.60 -8.70
N SER A 7 -24.71 7.72 -8.90
CA SER A 7 -26.13 7.90 -8.51
C SER A 7 -26.83 6.55 -8.46
N GLU A 8 -28.04 6.51 -7.87
CA GLU A 8 -28.87 5.31 -7.82
C GLU A 8 -29.37 4.87 -9.19
N GLU A 9 -29.55 5.81 -10.10
CA GLU A 9 -29.99 5.56 -11.48
C GLU A 9 -28.83 5.08 -12.36
N ALA A 10 -27.58 5.25 -11.90
CA ALA A 10 -26.41 4.79 -12.64
C ALA A 10 -26.35 3.26 -12.69
N PRO A 11 -25.81 2.69 -13.76
CA PRO A 11 -25.59 1.24 -13.83
C PRO A 11 -24.75 0.75 -12.64
N LYS A 12 -25.19 -0.33 -12.00
CA LYS A 12 -24.42 -0.96 -10.90
C LYS A 12 -23.03 -1.31 -11.39
N ILE A 13 -22.05 -1.01 -10.55
CA ILE A 13 -20.66 -1.38 -10.79
C ILE A 13 -20.44 -2.73 -10.07
N PRO A 14 -20.17 -3.82 -10.79
CA PRO A 14 -19.86 -5.09 -10.15
C PRO A 14 -18.58 -5.00 -9.31
N ASP A 15 -18.54 -5.77 -8.23
CA ASP A 15 -17.36 -5.91 -7.40
C ASP A 15 -16.15 -6.37 -8.23
N GLY A 16 -15.02 -5.72 -8.05
CA GLY A 16 -13.78 -6.03 -8.76
C GLY A 16 -13.66 -5.46 -10.17
N ASP A 17 -14.70 -4.85 -10.74
CA ASP A 17 -14.57 -4.12 -12.01
C ASP A 17 -13.66 -2.91 -11.90
N LEU A 18 -13.64 -2.29 -10.72
CA LEU A 18 -12.68 -1.29 -10.34
C LEU A 18 -11.69 -1.86 -9.33
N SER A 19 -10.46 -1.41 -9.39
CA SER A 19 -9.47 -1.64 -8.35
C SER A 19 -8.85 -0.32 -7.91
N ILE A 20 -8.40 -0.27 -6.67
CA ILE A 20 -7.59 0.81 -6.15
C ILE A 20 -6.17 0.31 -5.93
N PHE A 21 -5.18 1.11 -6.25
CA PHE A 21 -3.79 0.79 -5.97
C PHE A 21 -3.08 1.88 -5.18
N LEU A 22 -2.19 1.46 -4.32
CA LEU A 22 -1.21 2.30 -3.63
C LEU A 22 0.17 1.98 -4.20
N ARG A 23 0.81 2.97 -4.80
CA ARG A 23 2.17 2.86 -5.32
C ARG A 23 3.13 3.65 -4.45
N ILE A 24 4.23 3.03 -4.08
CA ILE A 24 5.24 3.56 -3.15
C ILE A 24 6.61 3.43 -3.79
N GLY A 25 7.35 4.53 -3.95
CA GLY A 25 8.67 4.43 -4.56
C GLY A 25 9.41 5.75 -4.72
N SER A 26 10.51 5.68 -5.45
CA SER A 26 11.28 6.86 -5.84
C SER A 26 10.68 7.58 -7.05
N ASP A 27 9.91 6.85 -7.85
CA ASP A 27 9.10 7.34 -8.97
C ASP A 27 7.89 6.42 -9.17
N PHE A 28 6.99 6.77 -10.08
CA PHE A 28 5.75 6.02 -10.29
C PHE A 28 5.72 5.22 -11.59
N THR A 29 6.82 5.18 -12.33
CA THR A 29 6.93 4.51 -13.65
C THR A 29 7.92 3.37 -13.64
N ASP A 30 9.08 3.54 -13.00
CA ASP A 30 10.20 2.61 -13.14
C ASP A 30 10.68 2.00 -11.82
N ASN A 31 10.52 2.71 -10.67
CA ASN A 31 11.03 2.23 -9.38
C ASN A 31 9.98 2.36 -8.28
N TYR A 32 9.07 1.38 -8.22
CA TYR A 32 7.97 1.38 -7.27
C TYR A 32 7.60 -0.03 -6.79
N TYR A 33 7.00 -0.07 -5.61
CA TYR A 33 6.11 -1.13 -5.16
C TYR A 33 4.66 -0.70 -5.37
N GLU A 34 3.78 -1.63 -5.66
CA GLU A 34 2.35 -1.37 -5.79
C GLU A 34 1.57 -2.46 -5.05
N TYR A 35 0.57 -2.03 -4.29
CA TYR A 35 -0.42 -2.90 -3.68
C TYR A 35 -1.78 -2.55 -4.25
N GLU A 36 -2.44 -3.53 -4.89
CA GLU A 36 -3.71 -3.33 -5.59
C GLU A 36 -4.82 -4.17 -4.94
N ILE A 37 -5.96 -3.54 -4.72
CA ILE A 37 -7.16 -4.14 -4.13
C ILE A 37 -8.30 -4.05 -5.14
N PRO A 38 -8.95 -5.16 -5.54
CA PRO A 38 -10.21 -5.10 -6.25
C PRO A 38 -11.28 -4.53 -5.34
N LEU A 39 -11.94 -3.45 -5.78
CA LEU A 39 -12.91 -2.73 -4.95
C LEU A 39 -14.24 -3.48 -4.87
N LYS A 40 -14.78 -3.57 -3.67
CA LYS A 40 -16.19 -3.83 -3.42
C LYS A 40 -16.96 -2.52 -3.42
N VAL A 41 -18.08 -2.50 -4.08
CA VAL A 41 -18.90 -1.30 -4.25
C VAL A 41 -20.02 -1.31 -3.21
N SER A 42 -20.19 -0.20 -2.49
CA SER A 42 -21.23 -0.08 -1.48
C SER A 42 -22.63 -0.08 -2.11
N ASP A 43 -23.56 -0.78 -1.48
CA ASP A 43 -24.96 -0.80 -1.89
C ASP A 43 -25.69 0.41 -1.33
N LEU A 44 -26.06 1.35 -2.19
CA LEU A 44 -26.75 2.59 -1.81
C LEU A 44 -28.13 2.34 -1.21
N GLU A 45 -28.85 1.30 -1.65
CA GLU A 45 -30.16 0.94 -1.07
C GLU A 45 -29.99 0.44 0.36
N TYR A 46 -28.99 -0.43 0.58
CA TYR A 46 -28.64 -0.89 1.93
C TYR A 46 -28.24 0.28 2.83
N LEU A 47 -27.35 1.16 2.37
CA LEU A 47 -26.91 2.31 3.15
C LEU A 47 -28.07 3.21 3.58
N LYS A 48 -29.05 3.42 2.71
CA LYS A 48 -30.26 4.18 3.04
C LYS A 48 -31.10 3.50 4.10
N SER A 49 -31.22 2.17 4.05
CA SER A 49 -32.01 1.40 5.01
C SER A 49 -31.44 1.49 6.42
N VAL A 50 -30.13 1.60 6.55
CA VAL A 50 -29.39 1.61 7.84
C VAL A 50 -28.92 3.01 8.28
N LYS A 51 -29.27 4.06 7.59
CA LYS A 51 -28.80 5.44 7.84
C LYS A 51 -28.99 5.97 9.25
N ASN A 52 -29.94 5.43 9.99
CA ASN A 52 -30.24 5.83 11.38
C ASN A 52 -29.34 5.10 12.41
N ASP A 53 -28.67 4.04 12.02
CA ASP A 53 -27.66 3.35 12.84
C ASP A 53 -26.26 3.73 12.31
N LEU A 54 -25.62 4.67 13.00
CA LEU A 54 -24.33 5.22 12.55
C LEU A 54 -23.22 4.18 12.49
N LEU A 55 -23.25 3.15 13.33
CA LEU A 55 -22.24 2.09 13.30
C LEU A 55 -22.43 1.22 12.06
N VAL A 56 -23.63 0.70 11.86
CA VAL A 56 -23.95 -0.14 10.71
C VAL A 56 -23.78 0.62 9.41
N TYR A 57 -24.19 1.89 9.38
CA TYR A 57 -23.97 2.77 8.23
C TYR A 57 -22.48 2.94 7.91
N SER A 58 -21.66 3.23 8.92
CA SER A 58 -20.22 3.40 8.71
C SER A 58 -19.52 2.12 8.23
N GLU A 59 -19.93 0.95 8.71
CA GLU A 59 -19.42 -0.34 8.23
C GLU A 59 -19.82 -0.62 6.79
N GLY A 60 -21.01 -0.21 6.36
CA GLY A 60 -21.46 -0.31 4.98
C GLY A 60 -20.76 0.66 4.03
N VAL A 61 -20.35 1.82 4.53
CA VAL A 61 -19.53 2.80 3.78
C VAL A 61 -18.07 2.36 3.70
N TRP A 62 -17.47 2.02 4.84
CA TRP A 62 -16.04 1.67 4.93
C TRP A 62 -15.84 0.16 4.98
N LEU A 63 -16.07 -0.50 3.85
CA LEU A 63 -15.92 -1.94 3.74
C LEU A 63 -14.49 -2.37 4.08
N LYS A 64 -14.35 -3.34 4.99
CA LYS A 64 -13.04 -3.85 5.45
C LYS A 64 -12.21 -4.42 4.30
N ASP A 65 -12.86 -5.03 3.32
CA ASP A 65 -12.19 -5.59 2.14
C ASP A 65 -11.50 -4.54 1.26
N ASN A 66 -11.95 -3.28 1.34
CA ASN A 66 -11.37 -2.16 0.63
C ASN A 66 -10.24 -1.47 1.42
N ALA A 67 -9.84 -2.00 2.57
CA ALA A 67 -8.81 -1.39 3.40
C ALA A 67 -7.39 -1.79 2.95
N PHE A 68 -6.52 -0.79 2.80
CA PHE A 68 -5.08 -1.02 2.72
C PHE A 68 -4.55 -1.37 4.11
N ASP A 69 -4.61 -2.64 4.45
CA ASP A 69 -4.10 -3.17 5.70
C ASP A 69 -3.19 -4.34 5.39
N PHE A 70 -1.89 -4.07 5.32
CA PHE A 70 -0.86 -5.04 5.00
C PHE A 70 0.49 -4.65 5.61
N PRO A 71 1.31 -5.62 6.00
CA PRO A 71 2.65 -5.36 6.53
C PRO A 71 3.61 -4.99 5.39
N LEU A 72 4.42 -3.93 5.61
CA LEU A 72 5.32 -3.44 4.57
C LEU A 72 6.40 -4.45 4.13
N HIS A 73 6.74 -5.43 4.98
CA HIS A 73 7.75 -6.43 4.63
C HIS A 73 7.35 -7.26 3.40
N ILE A 74 6.06 -7.50 3.15
CA ILE A 74 5.62 -8.27 1.97
C ILE A 74 6.10 -7.66 0.65
N LEU A 75 6.30 -6.33 0.63
CA LEU A 75 6.83 -5.63 -0.54
C LEU A 75 8.33 -5.93 -0.76
N THR A 76 9.09 -5.98 0.34
CA THR A 76 10.52 -6.31 0.29
C THR A 76 10.73 -7.79 -0.01
N ASP A 77 9.93 -8.67 0.57
CA ASP A 77 9.96 -10.11 0.32
C ASP A 77 9.68 -10.41 -1.16
N LEU A 78 8.68 -9.73 -1.73
CA LEU A 78 8.39 -9.83 -3.17
C LEU A 78 9.58 -9.40 -4.04
N LYS A 79 10.28 -8.33 -3.65
CA LYS A 79 11.49 -7.87 -4.36
C LYS A 79 12.61 -8.91 -4.29
N GLU A 80 12.80 -9.54 -3.12
CA GLU A 80 13.79 -10.60 -2.97
C GLU A 80 13.44 -11.84 -3.81
N GLU A 81 12.18 -12.26 -3.80
CA GLU A 81 11.67 -13.34 -4.63
C GLU A 81 11.91 -13.05 -6.12
N ARG A 82 11.52 -11.85 -6.58
CA ARG A 82 11.78 -11.42 -7.95
C ARG A 82 13.25 -11.53 -8.34
N ASN A 83 14.15 -11.07 -7.48
CA ASN A 83 15.58 -11.08 -7.77
C ASN A 83 16.12 -12.50 -8.00
N LYS A 84 15.51 -13.49 -7.34
CA LYS A 84 15.85 -14.91 -7.51
C LYS A 84 15.29 -15.52 -8.80
N VAL A 85 14.10 -15.07 -9.22
CA VAL A 85 13.32 -15.70 -10.30
C VAL A 85 13.49 -14.97 -11.63
N SER A 86 13.43 -13.66 -11.63
CA SER A 86 13.32 -12.84 -12.86
C SER A 86 14.46 -11.84 -13.03
N GLY A 87 15.39 -11.78 -12.08
CA GLY A 87 16.49 -10.83 -12.08
C GLY A 87 16.12 -9.44 -11.54
N ALA A 88 17.15 -8.74 -11.07
CA ALA A 88 17.00 -7.42 -10.48
C ALA A 88 16.45 -6.40 -11.49
N GLY A 89 15.51 -5.56 -11.06
CA GLY A 89 14.94 -4.48 -11.88
C GLY A 89 13.75 -4.87 -12.75
N SER A 90 13.44 -6.16 -12.94
CA SER A 90 12.29 -6.58 -13.74
C SER A 90 10.95 -6.24 -13.05
N TYR A 91 9.89 -6.23 -13.85
CA TYR A 91 8.52 -6.22 -13.33
C TYR A 91 8.16 -7.61 -12.80
N TYR A 92 7.60 -7.66 -11.61
CA TYR A 92 7.15 -8.90 -11.00
C TYR A 92 5.90 -8.65 -10.17
N SER A 93 4.91 -9.53 -10.30
CA SER A 93 3.61 -9.38 -9.64
C SER A 93 3.13 -10.74 -9.12
N LYS A 94 2.48 -10.73 -7.96
CA LYS A 94 1.98 -11.92 -7.27
C LYS A 94 0.74 -11.56 -6.45
N ALA A 95 -0.12 -12.55 -6.22
CA ALA A 95 -1.20 -12.40 -5.25
C ALA A 95 -0.64 -12.27 -3.83
N ASP A 96 -1.31 -11.48 -2.99
CA ASP A 96 -1.00 -11.40 -1.57
C ASP A 96 -1.22 -12.77 -0.92
N PRO A 97 -0.25 -13.30 -0.16
CA PRO A 97 -0.39 -14.60 0.49
C PRO A 97 -1.57 -14.69 1.46
N GLU A 98 -1.91 -13.60 2.14
CA GLU A 98 -3.00 -13.56 3.12
C GLU A 98 -4.34 -13.14 2.51
N LYS A 99 -4.30 -12.28 1.49
CA LYS A 99 -5.48 -11.73 0.80
C LYS A 99 -5.40 -12.03 -0.70
N GLN A 100 -5.69 -13.25 -1.09
CA GLN A 100 -5.49 -13.79 -2.45
C GLN A 100 -6.12 -12.95 -3.58
N SER A 101 -7.14 -12.14 -3.27
CA SER A 101 -7.75 -11.21 -4.22
C SER A 101 -6.86 -10.01 -4.54
N ASN A 102 -5.97 -9.66 -3.62
CA ASN A 102 -5.11 -8.49 -3.73
C ASN A 102 -3.81 -8.84 -4.47
N THR A 103 -3.24 -7.87 -5.10
CA THR A 103 -2.03 -8.06 -5.92
C THR A 103 -0.90 -7.18 -5.42
N ILE A 104 0.27 -7.77 -5.27
CA ILE A 104 1.51 -7.07 -4.92
C ILE A 104 2.39 -7.04 -6.15
N THR A 105 2.96 -5.88 -6.44
CA THR A 105 3.83 -5.68 -7.61
C THR A 105 5.12 -4.95 -7.20
N VAL A 106 6.21 -5.33 -7.85
CA VAL A 106 7.48 -4.59 -7.78
C VAL A 106 8.00 -4.35 -9.20
N LYS A 107 8.46 -3.13 -9.47
CA LYS A 107 9.15 -2.76 -10.70
C LYS A 107 10.43 -1.99 -10.37
N GLY A 108 11.49 -2.23 -11.14
CA GLY A 108 12.75 -1.53 -10.98
C GLY A 108 13.46 -1.89 -9.67
N ASN A 109 14.07 -0.91 -9.03
CA ASN A 109 14.79 -1.12 -7.78
C ASN A 109 14.32 -0.18 -6.66
N PRO A 110 13.04 -0.21 -6.29
CA PRO A 110 12.52 0.63 -5.22
C PRO A 110 13.15 0.29 -3.87
N ASN A 111 13.19 1.29 -2.99
CA ASN A 111 13.72 1.15 -1.63
C ASN A 111 12.78 1.87 -0.66
N LEU A 112 12.24 1.15 0.34
CA LEU A 112 11.37 1.72 1.36
C LEU A 112 12.08 2.71 2.28
N GLY A 113 13.41 2.64 2.40
CA GLY A 113 14.21 3.66 3.08
C GLY A 113 14.41 4.96 2.28
N TYR A 114 13.99 4.98 1.00
CA TYR A 114 14.14 6.14 0.12
C TYR A 114 12.89 6.35 -0.74
N VAL A 115 11.77 6.54 -0.07
CA VAL A 115 10.49 6.84 -0.71
C VAL A 115 10.40 8.34 -1.00
N LYS A 116 10.16 8.70 -2.26
CA LYS A 116 9.96 10.10 -2.68
C LYS A 116 8.48 10.46 -2.82
N GLY A 117 7.63 9.47 -3.00
CA GLY A 117 6.21 9.73 -3.16
C GLY A 117 5.33 8.50 -2.98
N LEU A 118 4.07 8.80 -2.71
CA LEU A 118 2.96 7.86 -2.65
C LEU A 118 1.96 8.26 -3.73
N MET A 119 1.45 7.30 -4.47
CA MET A 119 0.39 7.50 -5.44
C MET A 119 -0.76 6.56 -5.13
N ILE A 120 -1.96 7.11 -5.03
CA ILE A 120 -3.20 6.33 -5.01
C ILE A 120 -3.89 6.54 -6.35
N GLY A 121 -4.34 5.46 -6.96
CA GLY A 121 -5.03 5.51 -8.24
C GLY A 121 -6.10 4.45 -8.37
N ILE A 122 -7.05 4.70 -9.26
CA ILE A 122 -8.12 3.78 -9.60
C ILE A 122 -7.85 3.20 -10.98
N ARG A 123 -8.12 1.92 -11.11
CA ARG A 123 -7.96 1.19 -12.37
C ARG A 123 -9.27 0.51 -12.74
N ASN A 124 -9.75 0.75 -13.97
CA ASN A 124 -10.85 -0.02 -14.54
C ASN A 124 -10.28 -1.34 -15.08
N LYS A 125 -10.72 -2.45 -14.51
CA LYS A 125 -10.28 -3.79 -14.89
C LYS A 125 -11.04 -4.34 -16.10
N GLN A 126 -12.19 -3.75 -16.42
CA GLN A 126 -13.03 -4.11 -17.57
C GLN A 126 -12.67 -3.23 -18.77
N GLY A 127 -11.69 -3.67 -19.55
CA GLY A 127 -11.25 -2.92 -20.74
C GLY A 127 -12.41 -2.61 -21.69
N GLY A 128 -12.63 -1.32 -21.95
CA GLY A 128 -13.62 -0.85 -22.92
C GLY A 128 -15.03 -0.63 -22.37
N ILE A 129 -15.34 -1.01 -21.13
CA ILE A 129 -16.62 -0.71 -20.51
C ILE A 129 -16.43 0.45 -19.51
N PRO A 130 -16.94 1.66 -19.80
CA PRO A 130 -16.81 2.78 -18.87
C PRO A 130 -17.62 2.51 -17.60
N ARG A 131 -17.04 2.88 -16.44
CA ARG A 131 -17.70 2.81 -15.14
C ARG A 131 -17.76 4.22 -14.56
N CYS A 132 -18.94 4.63 -14.10
CA CYS A 132 -19.18 5.92 -13.47
C CYS A 132 -19.44 5.72 -11.98
N GLY A 133 -18.51 6.13 -11.15
CA GLY A 133 -18.60 5.97 -9.70
C GLY A 133 -17.73 6.98 -8.98
N GLU A 134 -17.92 7.07 -7.67
CA GLU A 134 -17.10 7.87 -6.77
C GLU A 134 -16.26 6.95 -5.89
N VAL A 135 -15.02 7.35 -5.65
CA VAL A 135 -14.10 6.63 -4.75
C VAL A 135 -13.51 7.61 -3.76
N TRP A 136 -13.68 7.29 -2.49
CA TRP A 136 -13.24 8.12 -1.38
C TRP A 136 -12.13 7.42 -0.62
N VAL A 137 -11.03 8.13 -0.42
CA VAL A 137 -9.91 7.68 0.41
C VAL A 137 -9.91 8.54 1.67
N ASN A 138 -9.99 7.90 2.84
CA ASN A 138 -10.03 8.64 4.09
C ASN A 138 -8.62 8.88 4.63
N GLU A 139 -8.01 7.90 5.23
CA GLU A 139 -6.76 8.05 5.99
C GLU A 139 -5.74 7.01 5.52
N LEU A 140 -4.50 7.46 5.33
CA LEU A 140 -3.35 6.58 5.11
C LEU A 140 -2.31 6.84 6.20
N ARG A 141 -2.03 5.82 7.01
CA ARG A 141 -1.06 5.91 8.10
C ARG A 141 -0.23 4.63 8.22
N MET A 142 0.98 4.78 8.68
CA MET A 142 1.78 3.66 9.14
C MET A 142 1.51 3.41 10.62
N THR A 143 1.45 2.15 11.00
CA THR A 143 1.29 1.69 12.38
C THR A 143 2.34 0.64 12.71
N GLY A 144 2.47 0.27 13.98
CA GLY A 144 3.39 -0.80 14.40
C GLY A 144 4.87 -0.43 14.25
N PHE A 145 5.23 0.83 14.51
CA PHE A 145 6.63 1.22 14.57
C PHE A 145 7.37 0.43 15.64
N ASP A 146 8.58 -0.06 15.31
CA ASP A 146 9.47 -0.61 16.31
C ASP A 146 10.10 0.55 17.09
N GLU A 147 9.56 0.80 18.28
CA GLU A 147 10.01 1.86 19.20
C GLU A 147 11.22 1.44 20.03
N ARG A 148 11.81 0.28 19.73
CA ARG A 148 13.04 -0.12 20.40
C ARG A 148 14.15 0.86 20.07
N GLY A 149 14.58 1.62 21.07
CA GLY A 149 15.67 2.57 20.95
C GLY A 149 16.97 1.86 20.57
N GLY A 150 17.64 2.30 19.55
CA GLY A 150 19.00 1.89 19.25
C GLY A 150 19.96 2.54 20.27
N VAL A 151 20.83 1.73 20.89
CA VAL A 151 21.93 2.24 21.70
C VAL A 151 23.15 2.38 20.80
N ALA A 152 23.61 3.61 20.59
CA ALA A 152 24.89 3.90 19.95
C ALA A 152 25.87 4.38 21.01
N ALA A 153 26.99 3.67 21.15
CA ALA A 153 28.08 4.10 22.02
C ALA A 153 29.33 4.39 21.17
N VAL A 154 29.88 5.58 21.32
CA VAL A 154 31.17 5.95 20.74
C VAL A 154 32.12 6.18 21.90
N SER A 155 33.22 5.42 21.96
CA SER A 155 34.30 5.64 22.91
C SER A 155 35.57 6.06 22.17
N ARG A 156 36.20 7.11 22.63
CA ARG A 156 37.51 7.56 22.17
C ARG A 156 38.47 7.49 23.35
N ILE A 157 39.60 6.87 23.16
CA ILE A 157 40.63 6.77 24.17
C ILE A 157 41.92 7.35 23.57
N ASP A 158 42.35 8.48 24.10
CA ASP A 158 43.59 9.13 23.71
C ASP A 158 44.65 8.86 24.79
N PHE A 159 45.75 8.22 24.42
CA PHE A 159 46.89 8.01 25.31
C PHE A 159 48.05 8.87 24.89
N GLN A 160 48.56 9.69 25.81
CA GLN A 160 49.80 10.42 25.64
C GLN A 160 50.88 9.81 26.48
N LEU A 161 51.81 9.13 25.81
CA LEU A 161 52.97 8.53 26.45
C LEU A 161 54.10 9.55 26.42
N ALA A 162 54.43 10.12 27.57
CA ALA A 162 55.29 11.32 27.74
C ALA A 162 56.47 11.22 26.84
N ASP A 163 57.22 10.72 26.34
CA ASP A 163 58.31 10.78 25.37
C ASP A 163 58.28 9.70 24.27
N LEU A 164 57.22 8.90 24.19
CA LEU A 164 57.14 7.73 23.30
C LEU A 164 56.11 7.91 22.14
N GLY A 165 55.29 8.96 22.13
CA GLY A 165 54.32 9.22 21.08
C GLY A 165 52.87 9.25 21.56
N THR A 166 51.93 9.55 20.62
CA THR A 166 50.49 9.60 20.85
C THR A 166 49.83 8.48 20.05
N LEU A 167 48.98 7.70 20.70
CA LEU A 167 48.11 6.70 20.07
C LEU A 167 46.67 7.25 20.08
N THR A 168 46.09 7.35 18.92
CA THR A 168 44.67 7.76 18.72
C THR A 168 43.84 6.62 18.14
#